data_3f17364eb7561307b8dafa3bb17f2be9
#
_entry.id   3f17364eb7561307b8dafa3bb17f2be9
#
_cell.length_a   1.000
_cell.length_b   1.000
_cell.length_c   1.000
_cell.angle_alpha   90.00
_cell.angle_beta   90.00
_cell.angle_gamma   90.00
#
_symmetry.space_group_name_H-M   'P 1'
#
loop_
_entity.id
_entity.type
_entity.pdbx_description
1 polymer ?
#
loop_
_entity_poly.entity_id
_entity_poly.type
_entity_poly.pdbx_seq_one_letter_code
_entity_poly.pdbx_strand_id
1 'polypeptide(L)'
;EARALLDFRPVLRNRSAMAYSIGYCVHTLEMSALRNWVVAFLTFTAAYQGLSESSLSAWLAPTVIASAMGLLGVWASVTGNEISIRFGRRRLILVVMLVGILVAAGVGFSAQVAYPLAAGLVLVYAILIWADSSSLTAGAAGSAAPGQRGATLAVHSALGYGGGFFGPLTMGFVLDLTGGGTTPYSWGIAFMAVAAIMMIGPLAMLVLKPARLAGDK
;
A
#
# COMPACT_ATOMS: atom_id res chain seq x y z
N GLU A 1 23.84 -20.98 24.39
CA GLU A 1 22.53 -21.67 24.30
C GLU A 1 21.95 -21.44 22.89
N ALA A 2 21.72 -22.55 22.16
CA ALA A 2 21.06 -22.49 20.86
C ALA A 2 19.61 -21.99 21.09
N ARG A 3 19.32 -20.73 20.69
CA ARG A 3 17.94 -20.25 20.69
C ARG A 3 17.13 -21.12 19.74
N ALA A 4 15.93 -21.53 20.19
CA ALA A 4 15.02 -22.29 19.34
C ALA A 4 14.78 -21.50 18.04
N LEU A 5 15.05 -22.11 16.90
CA LEU A 5 14.94 -21.48 15.55
C LEU A 5 13.55 -20.87 15.28
N LEU A 6 12.52 -21.34 15.99
CA LEU A 6 11.13 -20.89 15.83
C LEU A 6 10.65 -20.01 17.00
N ASP A 7 11.54 -19.48 17.85
CA ASP A 7 11.14 -18.52 18.88
C ASP A 7 11.06 -17.10 18.33
N PHE A 8 9.87 -16.69 17.91
CA PHE A 8 9.59 -15.34 17.42
C PHE A 8 9.23 -14.32 18.53
N ARG A 9 9.15 -14.75 19.80
CA ARG A 9 8.79 -13.85 20.92
C ARG A 9 9.69 -12.62 21.04
N PRO A 10 11.03 -12.70 20.86
CA PRO A 10 11.90 -11.52 20.89
C PRO A 10 11.55 -10.51 19.78
N VAL A 11 11.17 -10.98 18.59
CA VAL A 11 10.78 -10.13 17.47
C VAL A 11 9.46 -9.43 17.78
N LEU A 12 8.45 -10.16 18.27
CA LEU A 12 7.14 -9.60 18.62
C LEU A 12 7.21 -8.56 19.75
N ARG A 13 8.22 -8.64 20.63
CA ARG A 13 8.50 -7.65 21.67
C ARG A 13 9.33 -6.46 21.20
N ASN A 14 9.95 -6.55 20.04
CA ASN A 14 10.72 -5.45 19.45
C ASN A 14 9.79 -4.42 18.83
N ARG A 15 9.53 -3.32 19.54
CA ARG A 15 8.61 -2.27 19.13
C ARG A 15 8.97 -1.67 17.78
N SER A 16 10.26 -1.46 17.49
CA SER A 16 10.70 -0.88 16.21
C SER A 16 10.45 -1.84 15.05
N ALA A 17 10.86 -3.12 15.19
CA ALA A 17 10.62 -4.14 14.18
C ALA A 17 9.12 -4.34 13.92
N MET A 18 8.30 -4.36 14.97
CA MET A 18 6.85 -4.52 14.84
C MET A 18 6.17 -3.30 14.21
N ALA A 19 6.63 -2.06 14.51
CA ALA A 19 6.11 -0.87 13.84
C ALA A 19 6.26 -0.98 12.31
N TYR A 20 7.46 -1.31 11.83
CA TYR A 20 7.72 -1.47 10.41
C TYR A 20 6.97 -2.68 9.81
N SER A 21 6.85 -3.79 10.56
CA SER A 21 6.18 -4.99 10.06
C SER A 21 4.66 -4.82 9.97
N ILE A 22 4.04 -4.12 10.92
CA ILE A 22 2.62 -3.76 10.86
C ILE A 22 2.38 -2.75 9.73
N GLY A 23 3.25 -1.74 9.60
CA GLY A 23 3.22 -0.81 8.47
C GLY A 23 3.28 -1.55 7.13
N TYR A 24 4.16 -2.55 7.01
CA TYR A 24 4.30 -3.36 5.81
C TYR A 24 3.07 -4.25 5.54
N CYS A 25 2.43 -4.76 6.57
CA CYS A 25 1.18 -5.52 6.44
C CYS A 25 0.10 -4.69 5.76
N VAL A 26 -0.15 -3.47 6.22
CA VAL A 26 -1.17 -2.60 5.62
C VAL A 26 -0.73 -2.03 4.26
N HIS A 27 0.56 -1.76 4.07
CA HIS A 27 1.13 -1.41 2.77
C HIS A 27 0.86 -2.48 1.72
N THR A 28 1.13 -3.76 2.03
CA THR A 28 0.89 -4.87 1.09
C THR A 28 -0.59 -5.15 0.89
N LEU A 29 -1.44 -4.91 1.89
CA LEU A 29 -2.89 -4.96 1.77
C LEU A 29 -3.38 -3.95 0.74
N GLU A 30 -2.99 -2.69 0.88
CA GLU A 30 -3.30 -1.59 -0.02
C GLU A 30 -2.79 -1.86 -1.44
N MET A 31 -1.50 -2.20 -1.57
CA MET A 31 -0.86 -2.52 -2.83
C MET A 31 -1.59 -3.64 -3.58
N SER A 32 -1.94 -4.72 -2.88
CA SER A 32 -2.60 -5.87 -3.48
C SER A 32 -4.07 -5.57 -3.82
N ALA A 33 -4.77 -4.79 -2.99
CA ALA A 33 -6.11 -4.31 -3.29
C ALA A 33 -6.11 -3.53 -4.62
N LEU A 34 -5.25 -2.52 -4.76
CA LEU A 34 -5.16 -1.74 -5.99
C LEU A 34 -4.77 -2.61 -7.19
N ARG A 35 -3.71 -3.40 -7.09
CA ARG A 35 -3.21 -4.22 -8.21
C ARG A 35 -4.23 -5.19 -8.77
N ASN A 36 -5.03 -5.80 -7.93
CA ASN A 36 -6.02 -6.79 -8.37
C ASN A 36 -7.31 -6.14 -8.92
N TRP A 37 -7.64 -4.93 -8.50
CA TRP A 37 -8.91 -4.30 -8.85
C TRP A 37 -8.79 -3.11 -9.80
N VAL A 38 -7.59 -2.61 -10.07
CA VAL A 38 -7.38 -1.39 -10.87
C VAL A 38 -7.93 -1.50 -12.29
N VAL A 39 -7.74 -2.63 -12.96
CA VAL A 39 -8.25 -2.83 -14.32
C VAL A 39 -9.78 -2.86 -14.31
N ALA A 40 -10.38 -3.59 -13.37
CA ALA A 40 -11.84 -3.64 -13.23
C ALA A 40 -12.42 -2.26 -12.89
N PHE A 41 -11.80 -1.51 -11.98
CA PHE A 41 -12.20 -0.15 -11.62
C PHE A 41 -12.15 0.81 -12.82
N LEU A 42 -11.05 0.81 -13.57
CA LEU A 42 -10.90 1.69 -14.74
C LEU A 42 -11.83 1.27 -15.88
N THR A 43 -12.04 -0.03 -16.10
CA THR A 43 -13.02 -0.52 -17.09
C THR A 43 -14.43 -0.10 -16.70
N PHE A 44 -14.81 -0.25 -15.44
CA PHE A 44 -16.08 0.26 -14.93
C PHE A 44 -16.21 1.77 -15.16
N THR A 45 -15.16 2.53 -14.80
CA THR A 45 -15.16 3.99 -14.93
C THR A 45 -15.33 4.43 -16.38
N ALA A 46 -14.65 3.78 -17.34
CA ALA A 46 -14.80 4.05 -18.76
C ALA A 46 -16.24 3.79 -19.23
N ALA A 47 -16.79 2.63 -18.89
CA ALA A 47 -18.16 2.27 -19.25
C ALA A 47 -19.19 3.23 -18.63
N TYR A 48 -19.00 3.60 -17.35
CA TYR A 48 -19.88 4.55 -16.65
C TYR A 48 -19.88 5.95 -17.30
N GLN A 49 -18.73 6.37 -17.84
CA GLN A 49 -18.58 7.64 -18.59
C GLN A 49 -19.00 7.53 -20.06
N GLY A 50 -19.57 6.38 -20.49
CA GLY A 50 -19.97 6.17 -21.88
C GLY A 50 -18.83 6.07 -22.88
N LEU A 51 -17.59 5.78 -22.40
CA LEU A 51 -16.42 5.62 -23.25
C LEU A 51 -16.31 4.15 -23.71
N SER A 52 -16.14 3.96 -25.02
CA SER A 52 -15.81 2.65 -25.58
C SER A 52 -14.29 2.46 -25.60
N GLU A 53 -13.83 1.19 -25.67
CA GLU A 53 -12.40 0.91 -25.83
C GLU A 53 -11.79 1.60 -27.08
N SER A 54 -12.58 1.73 -28.15
CA SER A 54 -12.18 2.42 -29.38
C SER A 54 -12.10 3.94 -29.24
N SER A 55 -12.76 4.52 -28.24
CA SER A 55 -12.72 5.97 -27.99
C SER A 55 -11.61 6.39 -27.03
N LEU A 56 -11.05 5.45 -26.25
CA LEU A 56 -9.89 5.67 -25.41
C LEU A 56 -8.63 5.68 -26.28
N SER A 57 -7.76 6.68 -26.08
CA SER A 57 -6.42 6.59 -26.66
C SER A 57 -5.71 5.35 -26.08
N ALA A 58 -4.86 4.69 -26.88
CA ALA A 58 -4.15 3.49 -26.46
C ALA A 58 -3.40 3.66 -25.12
N TRP A 59 -2.90 4.87 -24.84
CA TRP A 59 -2.18 5.22 -23.60
C TRP A 59 -3.07 5.27 -22.36
N LEU A 60 -4.38 5.42 -22.52
CA LEU A 60 -5.35 5.48 -21.43
C LEU A 60 -6.08 4.14 -21.21
N ALA A 61 -5.73 3.09 -21.95
CA ALA A 61 -6.33 1.78 -21.74
C ALA A 61 -6.07 1.28 -20.29
N PRO A 62 -7.05 0.68 -19.61
CA PRO A 62 -6.93 0.22 -18.23
C PRO A 62 -5.69 -0.65 -17.97
N THR A 63 -5.36 -1.54 -18.91
CA THR A 63 -4.20 -2.43 -18.84
C THR A 63 -2.86 -1.69 -18.99
N VAL A 64 -2.82 -0.62 -19.80
CA VAL A 64 -1.64 0.23 -19.95
C VAL A 64 -1.39 1.03 -18.68
N ILE A 65 -2.44 1.59 -18.07
CA ILE A 65 -2.36 2.28 -16.77
C ILE A 65 -1.87 1.31 -15.68
N ALA A 66 -2.40 0.08 -15.64
CA ALA A 66 -1.95 -0.94 -14.69
C ALA A 66 -0.47 -1.32 -14.88
N SER A 67 0.02 -1.36 -16.12
CA SER A 67 1.42 -1.63 -16.42
C SER A 67 2.32 -0.46 -16.04
N ALA A 68 1.91 0.77 -16.36
CA ALA A 68 2.61 1.99 -15.98
C ALA A 68 2.72 2.13 -14.46
N MET A 69 1.66 1.77 -13.72
CA MET A 69 1.63 1.72 -12.26
C MET A 69 2.77 0.84 -11.70
N GLY A 70 3.03 -0.33 -12.31
CA GLY A 70 4.11 -1.22 -11.89
C GLY A 70 5.50 -0.58 -12.08
N LEU A 71 5.74 0.07 -13.23
CA LEU A 71 7.01 0.75 -13.52
C LEU A 71 7.24 1.95 -12.59
N LEU A 72 6.22 2.78 -12.39
CA LEU A 72 6.27 3.89 -11.45
C LEU A 72 6.51 3.42 -10.02
N GLY A 73 5.94 2.25 -9.64
CA GLY A 73 6.13 1.64 -8.34
C GLY A 73 7.60 1.28 -8.07
N VAL A 74 8.30 0.69 -9.02
CA VAL A 74 9.75 0.38 -8.88
C VAL A 74 10.54 1.66 -8.64
N TRP A 75 10.33 2.68 -9.47
CA TRP A 75 10.99 3.97 -9.32
C TRP A 75 10.66 4.63 -7.96
N ALA A 76 9.40 4.65 -7.56
CA ALA A 76 8.95 5.22 -6.30
C ALA A 76 9.55 4.49 -5.08
N SER A 77 9.68 3.16 -5.13
CA SER A 77 10.27 2.37 -4.05
C SER A 77 11.75 2.70 -3.82
N VAL A 78 12.51 2.86 -4.90
CA VAL A 78 13.95 3.20 -4.81
C VAL A 78 14.12 4.64 -4.32
N THR A 79 13.46 5.60 -4.96
CA THR A 79 13.55 7.02 -4.60
C THR A 79 13.01 7.30 -3.20
N GLY A 80 11.94 6.64 -2.81
CA GLY A 80 11.35 6.76 -1.48
C GLY A 80 12.30 6.30 -0.37
N ASN A 81 13.04 5.19 -0.58
CA ASN A 81 14.05 4.78 0.39
C ASN A 81 15.19 5.82 0.52
N GLU A 82 15.66 6.36 -0.59
CA GLU A 82 16.69 7.41 -0.56
C GLU A 82 16.21 8.66 0.18
N ILE A 83 14.98 9.10 -0.08
CA ILE A 83 14.35 10.21 0.63
C ILE A 83 14.23 9.89 2.12
N SER A 84 13.88 8.65 2.49
CA SER A 84 13.73 8.25 3.88
C SER A 84 15.03 8.32 4.69
N ILE A 85 16.15 8.00 4.07
CA ILE A 85 17.49 8.10 4.69
C ILE A 85 17.83 9.57 4.97
N ARG A 86 17.46 10.49 4.05
CA ARG A 86 17.79 11.92 4.14
C ARG A 86 16.88 12.71 5.08
N PHE A 87 15.59 12.40 5.10
CA PHE A 87 14.56 13.18 5.81
C PHE A 87 13.94 12.47 7.01
N GLY A 88 14.38 11.26 7.30
CA GLY A 88 13.89 10.43 8.39
C GLY A 88 12.82 9.43 7.96
N ARG A 89 13.13 8.17 8.12
CA ARG A 89 12.32 7.01 7.66
C ARG A 89 10.89 7.04 8.21
N ARG A 90 10.74 7.19 9.53
CA ARG A 90 9.43 7.27 10.17
C ARG A 90 8.58 8.41 9.61
N ARG A 91 9.20 9.57 9.37
CA ARG A 91 8.50 10.76 8.86
C ARG A 91 8.00 10.53 7.44
N LEU A 92 8.86 9.98 6.56
CA LEU A 92 8.44 9.64 5.19
C LEU A 92 7.25 8.69 5.21
N ILE A 93 7.35 7.56 5.93
CA ILE A 93 6.29 6.54 5.98
C ILE A 93 4.98 7.16 6.45
N LEU A 94 4.99 7.97 7.52
CA LEU A 94 3.79 8.66 8.02
C LEU A 94 3.17 9.58 6.96
N VAL A 95 3.99 10.42 6.30
CA VAL A 95 3.48 11.36 5.29
C VAL A 95 2.89 10.61 4.10
N VAL A 96 3.63 9.62 3.59
CA VAL A 96 3.21 8.85 2.41
C VAL A 96 1.93 8.07 2.68
N MET A 97 1.82 7.39 3.82
CA MET A 97 0.62 6.65 4.18
C MET A 97 -0.59 7.58 4.38
N LEU A 98 -0.42 8.71 5.10
CA LEU A 98 -1.52 9.65 5.32
C LEU A 98 -2.01 10.29 4.02
N VAL A 99 -1.08 10.69 3.14
CA VAL A 99 -1.46 11.21 1.81
C VAL A 99 -2.08 10.12 0.96
N GLY A 100 -1.56 8.88 1.02
CA GLY A 100 -2.12 7.71 0.36
C GLY A 100 -3.59 7.46 0.73
N ILE A 101 -3.93 7.53 2.02
CA ILE A 101 -5.31 7.41 2.51
C ILE A 101 -6.24 8.45 1.87
N LEU A 102 -5.80 9.70 1.76
CA LEU A 102 -6.58 10.76 1.13
C LEU A 102 -6.74 10.53 -0.37
N VAL A 103 -5.67 10.10 -1.05
CA VAL A 103 -5.70 9.82 -2.48
C VAL A 103 -6.55 8.58 -2.77
N ALA A 104 -6.51 7.54 -1.93
CA ALA A 104 -7.39 6.37 -2.04
C ALA A 104 -8.86 6.76 -2.06
N ALA A 105 -9.28 7.66 -1.15
CA ALA A 105 -10.63 8.20 -1.14
C ALA A 105 -10.94 8.93 -2.45
N GLY A 106 -10.02 9.77 -2.93
CA GLY A 106 -10.14 10.46 -4.22
C GLY A 106 -10.30 9.51 -5.41
N VAL A 107 -9.49 8.43 -5.46
CA VAL A 107 -9.58 7.38 -6.49
C VAL A 107 -10.98 6.77 -6.47
N GLY A 108 -11.46 6.34 -5.31
CA GLY A 108 -12.73 5.63 -5.19
C GLY A 108 -13.92 6.41 -5.73
N PHE A 109 -13.95 7.73 -5.55
CA PHE A 109 -15.04 8.59 -6.00
C PHE A 109 -14.79 9.28 -7.36
N SER A 110 -13.61 9.11 -7.97
CA SER A 110 -13.27 9.75 -9.23
C SER A 110 -14.07 9.24 -10.44
N ALA A 111 -14.63 8.03 -10.35
CA ALA A 111 -15.42 7.42 -11.42
C ALA A 111 -16.61 8.27 -11.87
N GLN A 112 -17.20 9.06 -10.97
CA GLN A 112 -18.34 9.95 -11.28
C GLN A 112 -17.92 11.29 -11.88
N VAL A 113 -16.62 11.60 -11.90
CA VAL A 113 -16.11 12.90 -12.39
C VAL A 113 -15.62 12.79 -13.83
N ALA A 114 -14.53 12.05 -14.05
CA ALA A 114 -13.96 11.82 -15.39
C ALA A 114 -12.97 10.66 -15.39
N TYR A 115 -12.94 9.88 -16.46
CA TYR A 115 -11.98 8.78 -16.64
C TYR A 115 -10.51 9.22 -16.56
N PRO A 116 -10.06 10.30 -17.25
CA PRO A 116 -8.66 10.75 -17.16
C PRO A 116 -8.24 11.14 -15.73
N LEU A 117 -9.18 11.70 -14.96
CA LEU A 117 -8.92 12.00 -13.54
C LEU A 117 -8.71 10.71 -12.73
N ALA A 118 -9.56 9.71 -12.92
CA ALA A 118 -9.43 8.42 -12.26
C ALA A 118 -8.10 7.74 -12.61
N ALA A 119 -7.73 7.69 -13.87
CA ALA A 119 -6.46 7.16 -14.36
C ALA A 119 -5.25 7.91 -13.75
N GLY A 120 -5.28 9.23 -13.75
CA GLY A 120 -4.24 10.07 -13.16
C GLY A 120 -4.09 9.85 -11.64
N LEU A 121 -5.21 9.82 -10.92
CA LEU A 121 -5.20 9.54 -9.47
C LEU A 121 -4.70 8.14 -9.15
N VAL A 122 -5.01 7.12 -9.95
CA VAL A 122 -4.46 5.77 -9.81
C VAL A 122 -2.93 5.78 -9.94
N LEU A 123 -2.35 6.50 -10.90
CA LEU A 123 -0.90 6.60 -11.06
C LEU A 123 -0.24 7.33 -9.89
N VAL A 124 -0.84 8.43 -9.43
CA VAL A 124 -0.36 9.14 -8.22
C VAL A 124 -0.44 8.23 -7.00
N TYR A 125 -1.54 7.51 -6.85
CA TYR A 125 -1.73 6.57 -5.75
C TYR A 125 -0.69 5.44 -5.78
N ALA A 126 -0.38 4.91 -6.97
CA ALA A 126 0.67 3.93 -7.13
C ALA A 126 2.03 4.45 -6.64
N ILE A 127 2.42 5.67 -7.02
CA ILE A 127 3.66 6.29 -6.54
C ILE A 127 3.69 6.34 -5.00
N LEU A 128 2.60 6.78 -4.38
CA LEU A 128 2.51 6.86 -2.92
C LEU A 128 2.61 5.49 -2.26
N ILE A 129 1.84 4.50 -2.74
CA ILE A 129 1.88 3.13 -2.22
C ILE A 129 3.32 2.59 -2.20
N TRP A 130 4.05 2.68 -3.31
CA TRP A 130 5.37 2.07 -3.40
C TRP A 130 6.48 2.89 -2.73
N ALA A 131 6.29 4.19 -2.46
CA ALA A 131 7.32 5.06 -1.93
C ALA A 131 7.85 4.64 -0.54
N ASP A 132 7.06 3.96 0.28
CA ASP A 132 7.48 3.49 1.60
C ASP A 132 7.93 2.02 1.64
N SER A 133 7.70 1.24 0.57
CA SER A 133 7.93 -0.20 0.50
C SER A 133 9.34 -0.62 0.96
N SER A 134 10.36 -0.11 0.29
CA SER A 134 11.76 -0.40 0.63
C SER A 134 12.14 0.14 2.01
N SER A 135 11.56 1.28 2.40
CA SER A 135 11.78 1.89 3.71
C SER A 135 11.24 1.05 4.86
N LEU A 136 10.06 0.44 4.69
CA LEU A 136 9.46 -0.46 5.67
C LEU A 136 10.32 -1.72 5.86
N THR A 137 10.76 -2.34 4.76
CA THR A 137 11.61 -3.55 4.81
C THR A 137 12.98 -3.25 5.40
N ALA A 138 13.64 -2.17 4.97
CA ALA A 138 14.92 -1.75 5.53
C ALA A 138 14.78 -1.37 7.01
N GLY A 139 13.66 -0.74 7.38
CA GLY A 139 13.33 -0.40 8.77
C GLY A 139 13.21 -1.64 9.66
N ALA A 140 12.49 -2.65 9.22
CA ALA A 140 12.35 -3.91 9.94
C ALA A 140 13.70 -4.63 10.10
N ALA A 141 14.45 -4.78 8.99
CA ALA A 141 15.75 -5.44 8.98
C ALA A 141 16.79 -4.71 9.85
N GLY A 142 16.83 -3.37 9.80
CA GLY A 142 17.75 -2.55 10.57
C GLY A 142 17.39 -2.45 12.06
N SER A 143 16.13 -2.71 12.43
CA SER A 143 15.67 -2.74 13.82
C SER A 143 15.82 -4.10 14.49
N ALA A 144 16.30 -5.12 13.77
CA ALA A 144 16.46 -6.46 14.32
C ALA A 144 17.52 -6.50 15.43
N ALA A 145 17.23 -7.21 16.52
CA ALA A 145 18.23 -7.47 17.55
C ALA A 145 19.38 -8.35 16.99
N PRO A 146 20.58 -8.28 17.59
CA PRO A 146 21.71 -9.10 17.16
C PRO A 146 21.32 -10.59 17.04
N GLY A 147 21.63 -11.21 15.91
CA GLY A 147 21.29 -12.61 15.61
C GLY A 147 19.82 -12.88 15.30
N GLN A 148 18.93 -11.85 15.25
CA GLN A 148 17.49 -12.03 15.05
C GLN A 148 17.00 -11.51 13.67
N ARG A 149 17.92 -11.13 12.76
CA ARG A 149 17.54 -10.51 11.48
C ARG A 149 16.67 -11.44 10.61
N GLY A 150 17.02 -12.74 10.56
CA GLY A 150 16.22 -13.72 9.82
C GLY A 150 14.81 -13.90 10.40
N ALA A 151 14.69 -14.05 11.73
CA ALA A 151 13.42 -14.16 12.41
C ALA A 151 12.56 -12.88 12.25
N THR A 152 13.19 -11.69 12.30
CA THR A 152 12.50 -10.41 12.10
C THR A 152 11.94 -10.32 10.67
N LEU A 153 12.74 -10.69 9.66
CA LEU A 153 12.28 -10.68 8.26
C LEU A 153 11.21 -11.75 8.01
N ALA A 154 11.27 -12.90 8.70
CA ALA A 154 10.22 -13.91 8.60
C ALA A 154 8.87 -13.40 9.12
N VAL A 155 8.84 -12.74 10.28
CA VAL A 155 7.61 -12.11 10.83
C VAL A 155 7.14 -10.99 9.90
N HIS A 156 8.05 -10.14 9.43
CA HIS A 156 7.76 -9.06 8.48
C HIS A 156 7.10 -9.59 7.20
N SER A 157 7.68 -10.63 6.59
CA SER A 157 7.14 -11.24 5.38
C SER A 157 5.81 -11.94 5.63
N ALA A 158 5.66 -12.65 6.75
CA ALA A 158 4.40 -13.32 7.10
C ALA A 158 3.25 -12.32 7.24
N LEU A 159 3.49 -11.19 7.92
CA LEU A 159 2.52 -10.11 8.02
C LEU A 159 2.25 -9.46 6.66
N GLY A 160 3.29 -9.24 5.86
CA GLY A 160 3.14 -8.70 4.50
C GLY A 160 2.30 -9.60 3.59
N TYR A 161 2.58 -10.89 3.53
CA TYR A 161 1.77 -11.83 2.75
C TYR A 161 0.33 -11.93 3.26
N GLY A 162 0.13 -11.88 4.58
CA GLY A 162 -1.20 -11.78 5.18
C GLY A 162 -1.95 -10.54 4.68
N GLY A 163 -1.32 -9.37 4.73
CA GLY A 163 -1.89 -8.14 4.17
C GLY A 163 -2.23 -8.28 2.69
N GLY A 164 -1.28 -8.79 1.90
CA GLY A 164 -1.47 -9.02 0.47
C GLY A 164 -2.62 -9.96 0.13
N PHE A 165 -2.88 -10.95 0.96
CA PHE A 165 -4.02 -11.85 0.82
C PHE A 165 -5.35 -11.15 1.15
N PHE A 166 -5.40 -10.40 2.24
CA PHE A 166 -6.64 -9.74 2.67
C PHE A 166 -7.03 -8.51 1.84
N GLY A 167 -6.07 -7.85 1.18
CA GLY A 167 -6.35 -6.64 0.39
C GLY A 167 -7.41 -6.83 -0.70
N PRO A 168 -7.20 -7.74 -1.67
CA PRO A 168 -8.19 -8.01 -2.71
C PRO A 168 -9.52 -8.53 -2.16
N LEU A 169 -9.48 -9.33 -1.09
CA LEU A 169 -10.69 -9.85 -0.44
C LEU A 169 -11.51 -8.73 0.19
N THR A 170 -10.86 -7.75 0.83
CA THR A 170 -11.55 -6.58 1.41
C THR A 170 -12.28 -5.80 0.32
N MET A 171 -11.61 -5.52 -0.80
CA MET A 171 -12.25 -4.84 -1.94
C MET A 171 -13.45 -5.63 -2.47
N GLY A 172 -13.26 -6.92 -2.78
CA GLY A 172 -14.32 -7.77 -3.32
C GLY A 172 -15.50 -7.88 -2.37
N PHE A 173 -15.26 -8.16 -1.10
CA PHE A 173 -16.30 -8.25 -0.08
C PHE A 173 -17.13 -6.97 0.05
N VAL A 174 -16.48 -5.81 0.07
CA VAL A 174 -17.18 -4.53 0.16
C VAL A 174 -17.94 -4.23 -1.13
N LEU A 175 -17.38 -4.54 -2.30
CA LEU A 175 -18.08 -4.41 -3.58
C LEU A 175 -19.35 -5.27 -3.59
N ASP A 176 -19.28 -6.53 -3.15
CA ASP A 176 -20.43 -7.44 -3.08
C ASP A 176 -21.53 -6.89 -2.16
N LEU A 177 -21.15 -6.38 -0.98
CA LEU A 177 -22.10 -5.79 -0.04
C LEU A 177 -22.76 -4.49 -0.53
N THR A 178 -22.11 -3.79 -1.47
CA THR A 178 -22.56 -2.47 -1.93
C THR A 178 -23.09 -2.47 -3.36
N GLY A 179 -23.44 -3.64 -3.91
CA GLY A 179 -24.10 -3.77 -5.21
C GLY A 179 -23.20 -4.29 -6.34
N GLY A 180 -22.15 -5.07 -6.01
CA GLY A 180 -21.34 -5.79 -7.00
C GLY A 180 -20.48 -4.89 -7.90
N GLY A 181 -20.12 -3.69 -7.47
CA GLY A 181 -19.29 -2.77 -8.26
C GLY A 181 -20.01 -2.14 -9.46
N THR A 182 -21.33 -2.16 -9.49
CA THR A 182 -22.13 -1.62 -10.60
C THR A 182 -22.37 -0.11 -10.51
N THR A 183 -21.98 0.53 -9.42
CA THR A 183 -22.15 1.97 -9.19
C THR A 183 -20.84 2.62 -8.72
N PRO A 184 -20.63 3.93 -9.00
CA PRO A 184 -19.49 4.67 -8.44
C PRO A 184 -19.46 4.66 -6.91
N TYR A 185 -20.62 4.59 -6.27
CA TYR A 185 -20.75 4.50 -4.81
C TYR A 185 -20.10 3.22 -4.27
N SER A 186 -20.35 2.06 -4.90
CA SER A 186 -19.73 0.78 -4.51
C SER A 186 -18.22 0.86 -4.51
N TRP A 187 -17.63 1.42 -5.57
CA TRP A 187 -16.19 1.62 -5.67
C TRP A 187 -15.66 2.61 -4.64
N GLY A 188 -16.37 3.72 -4.44
CA GLY A 188 -16.03 4.71 -3.42
C GLY A 188 -15.91 4.09 -2.04
N ILE A 189 -16.92 3.30 -1.62
CA ILE A 189 -16.94 2.62 -0.32
C ILE A 189 -15.84 1.55 -0.23
N ALA A 190 -15.58 0.80 -1.31
CA ALA A 190 -14.52 -0.21 -1.33
C ALA A 190 -13.13 0.41 -1.12
N PHE A 191 -12.81 1.50 -1.81
CA PHE A 191 -11.56 2.23 -1.56
C PHE A 191 -11.49 2.86 -0.16
N MET A 192 -12.61 3.38 0.35
CA MET A 192 -12.70 3.91 1.73
C MET A 192 -12.46 2.82 2.78
N ALA A 193 -12.93 1.60 2.55
CA ALA A 193 -12.68 0.49 3.46
C ALA A 193 -11.18 0.15 3.53
N VAL A 194 -10.50 0.09 2.38
CA VAL A 194 -9.04 -0.07 2.34
C VAL A 194 -8.35 1.09 3.05
N ALA A 195 -8.74 2.34 2.76
CA ALA A 195 -8.19 3.53 3.39
C ALA A 195 -8.37 3.53 4.92
N ALA A 196 -9.50 3.04 5.42
CA ALA A 196 -9.75 2.91 6.85
C ALA A 196 -8.81 1.88 7.51
N ILE A 197 -8.57 0.74 6.87
CA ILE A 197 -7.61 -0.27 7.37
C ILE A 197 -6.19 0.28 7.34
N MET A 198 -5.84 1.06 6.32
CA MET A 198 -4.52 1.69 6.20
C MET A 198 -4.18 2.59 7.38
N MET A 199 -5.16 3.17 8.09
CA MET A 199 -4.90 3.96 9.30
C MET A 199 -4.11 3.20 10.38
N ILE A 200 -4.14 1.87 10.36
CA ILE A 200 -3.34 1.02 11.26
C ILE A 200 -1.83 1.28 11.08
N GLY A 201 -1.36 1.54 9.86
CA GLY A 201 0.05 1.83 9.59
C GLY A 201 0.57 3.09 10.30
N PRO A 202 0.01 4.28 10.02
CA PRO A 202 0.34 5.50 10.75
C PRO A 202 0.18 5.35 12.26
N LEU A 203 -0.88 4.70 12.74
CA LEU A 203 -1.08 4.45 14.17
C LEU A 203 0.05 3.60 14.75
N ALA A 204 0.47 2.52 14.08
CA ALA A 204 1.61 1.71 14.53
C ALA A 204 2.90 2.53 14.61
N MET A 205 3.18 3.40 13.62
CA MET A 205 4.34 4.29 13.63
C MET A 205 4.28 5.32 14.76
N LEU A 206 3.09 5.82 15.10
CA LEU A 206 2.90 6.81 16.17
C LEU A 206 2.98 6.19 17.55
N VAL A 207 2.37 5.03 17.77
CA VAL A 207 2.29 4.35 19.07
C VAL A 207 3.59 3.62 19.41
N LEU A 208 4.15 2.86 18.46
CA LEU A 208 5.34 2.06 18.70
C LEU A 208 6.63 2.89 18.60
N LYS A 209 6.61 4.04 17.92
CA LYS A 209 7.70 5.02 17.83
C LYS A 209 9.05 4.35 17.51
N PRO A 210 9.22 3.76 16.30
CA PRO A 210 10.45 3.06 15.96
C PRO A 210 11.68 3.99 16.13
N ALA A 211 12.76 3.43 16.66
CA ALA A 211 14.02 4.12 16.81
C ALA A 211 14.63 4.45 15.43
N ARG A 212 15.43 5.50 15.35
CA ARG A 212 16.21 5.81 14.16
C ARG A 212 17.23 4.71 13.89
N LEU A 213 17.41 4.37 12.63
CA LEU A 213 18.45 3.45 12.23
C LEU A 213 19.81 4.17 12.14
N ALA A 214 20.90 3.42 12.33
CA ALA A 214 22.21 3.91 12.04
C ALA A 214 22.31 4.32 10.55
N GLY A 215 22.69 5.56 10.29
CA GLY A 215 22.77 6.13 8.94
C GLY A 215 21.55 6.92 8.46
N ASP A 216 20.40 6.85 9.12
CA ASP A 216 19.28 7.76 8.85
C ASP A 216 19.58 9.15 9.45
N LYS A 217 19.32 10.23 8.68
CA LYS A 217 19.51 11.63 9.13
C LYS A 217 18.33 12.15 9.92
#